data_02f68d7c3b13302c0b3d8560b6ddf3d9
#
_entry.id   02f68d7c3b13302c0b3d8560b6ddf3d9
#
_cell.length_a   1.000
_cell.length_b   1.000
_cell.length_c   1.000
_cell.angle_alpha   90.00
_cell.angle_beta   90.00
_cell.angle_gamma   90.00
#
_symmetry.space_group_name_H-M   'P 1'
#
loop_
_entity.id
_entity.type
_entity.pdbx_description
1 polymer ?
#
loop_
_entity_poly.entity_id
_entity_poly.type
_entity_poly.pdbx_seq_one_letter_code
_entity_poly.pdbx_strand_id
1 'polypeptide(L)' 'MIRFTLSQLAAIAHGERQGSDVAIDEVTTDTRKVTAGCLFVALKGERFDAHDFAEQAKAAGAGALLVSRPLACDLPQVIV' A
#
# COMPACT_ATOMS: atom_id res chain seq x y z
N MET A 1 14.62 8.90 8.67
CA MET A 1 13.84 8.54 7.46
C MET A 1 13.99 7.05 7.20
N ILE A 2 12.88 6.35 7.08
CA ILE A 2 12.87 4.92 6.79
C ILE A 2 12.66 4.75 5.29
N ARG A 3 13.50 3.93 4.67
CA ARG A 3 13.36 3.64 3.26
C ARG A 3 13.54 2.14 3.04
N PHE A 4 12.58 1.52 2.36
CA PHE A 4 12.63 0.09 2.07
C PHE A 4 11.93 -0.16 0.73
N THR A 5 12.19 -1.34 0.16
CA THR A 5 11.54 -1.74 -1.09
C THR A 5 10.28 -2.55 -0.80
N LEU A 6 9.39 -2.60 -1.78
CA LEU A 6 8.17 -3.37 -1.65
C LEU A 6 8.45 -4.87 -1.49
N SER A 7 9.50 -5.37 -2.15
CA SER A 7 9.89 -6.77 -1.98
C SER A 7 10.40 -7.07 -0.57
N GLN A 8 11.09 -6.12 0.08
CA GLN A 8 11.49 -6.27 1.47
C GLN A 8 10.27 -6.32 2.38
N LEU A 9 9.27 -5.48 2.13
CA LEU A 9 8.03 -5.50 2.89
C LEU A 9 7.33 -6.85 2.73
N ALA A 10 7.23 -7.37 1.52
CA ALA A 10 6.58 -8.66 1.27
C ALA A 10 7.26 -9.77 2.06
N ALA A 11 8.60 -9.78 2.11
CA ALA A 11 9.34 -10.77 2.88
C ALA A 11 9.08 -10.65 4.37
N ILE A 12 9.09 -9.42 4.91
CA ILE A 12 8.88 -9.18 6.34
C ILE A 12 7.46 -9.55 6.75
N ALA A 13 6.47 -9.20 5.94
CA ALA A 13 5.05 -9.40 6.24
C ALA A 13 4.56 -10.80 5.87
N HIS A 14 5.41 -11.64 5.28
CA HIS A 14 5.02 -12.95 4.74
C HIS A 14 3.91 -12.81 3.70
N GLY A 15 3.94 -11.73 2.93
CA GLY A 15 2.97 -11.44 1.91
C GLY A 15 3.48 -11.71 0.51
N GLU A 16 2.65 -11.41 -0.47
CA GLU A 16 2.97 -11.59 -1.88
C GLU A 16 2.97 -10.23 -2.57
N ARG A 17 4.08 -9.90 -3.24
CA ARG A 17 4.16 -8.68 -4.03
C ARG A 17 3.53 -8.90 -5.39
N GLN A 18 2.69 -7.96 -5.80
CA GLN A 18 2.17 -7.89 -7.17
C GLN A 18 2.52 -6.53 -7.75
N GLY A 19 3.06 -6.53 -8.94
CA GLY A 19 3.51 -5.32 -9.62
C GLY A 19 4.99 -5.06 -9.43
N SER A 20 5.42 -3.86 -9.77
CA SER A 20 6.83 -3.47 -9.74
C SER A 20 7.35 -3.35 -8.32
N ASP A 21 8.64 -3.63 -8.16
CA ASP A 21 9.33 -3.39 -6.90
C ASP A 21 9.68 -1.91 -6.82
N VAL A 22 9.14 -1.21 -5.85
CA VAL A 22 9.35 0.24 -5.70
C VAL A 22 9.88 0.55 -4.31
N ALA A 23 10.58 1.67 -4.19
CA ALA A 23 11.08 2.15 -2.90
C ALA A 23 9.96 2.92 -2.19
N ILE A 24 9.85 2.70 -0.88
CA ILE A 24 8.85 3.34 -0.04
C ILE A 24 9.56 4.20 1.00
N ASP A 25 9.16 5.45 1.11
CA ASP A 25 9.74 6.40 2.07
C ASP A 25 8.89 6.56 3.32
N GLU A 26 7.57 6.41 3.20
CA GLU A 26 6.65 6.59 4.32
C GLU A 26 5.52 5.57 4.26
N VAL A 27 4.89 5.36 5.40
CA VAL A 27 3.74 4.47 5.54
C VAL A 27 2.61 5.22 6.22
N THR A 28 1.40 5.10 5.70
CA THR A 28 0.23 5.72 6.31
C THR A 28 -1.00 4.84 6.17
N THR A 29 -1.92 4.99 7.10
CA THR A 29 -3.26 4.38 7.03
C THR A 29 -4.34 5.41 6.70
N ASP A 30 -3.97 6.67 6.51
CA ASP A 30 -4.90 7.77 6.29
C ASP A 30 -4.69 8.35 4.90
N THR A 31 -5.73 8.30 4.06
CA THR A 31 -5.68 8.84 2.70
C THR A 31 -5.38 10.34 2.67
N ARG A 32 -5.68 11.06 3.75
CA ARG A 32 -5.41 12.49 3.83
C ARG A 32 -3.93 12.80 4.07
N LYS A 33 -3.15 11.81 4.46
CA LYS A 33 -1.72 11.96 4.75
C LYS A 33 -0.84 11.31 3.69
N VAL A 34 -1.43 10.83 2.62
CA VAL A 34 -0.67 10.19 1.55
C VAL A 34 0.20 11.22 0.85
N THR A 35 1.46 10.87 0.66
CA THR A 35 2.42 11.67 -0.11
C THR A 35 3.01 10.83 -1.22
N ALA A 36 3.72 11.46 -2.15
CA ALA A 36 4.35 10.75 -3.25
C ALA A 36 5.35 9.72 -2.72
N GLY A 37 5.27 8.49 -3.22
CA GLY A 37 6.14 7.40 -2.78
C GLY A 37 5.73 6.71 -1.49
N CYS A 38 4.56 7.03 -0.96
CA CYS A 38 4.05 6.50 0.28
C CYS A 38 3.43 5.11 0.10
N LEU A 39 3.56 4.26 1.12
CA LEU A 39 2.81 3.01 1.20
C LEU A 39 1.50 3.28 1.95
N PHE A 40 0.39 3.04 1.29
CA PHE A 40 -0.91 3.14 1.94
C PHE A 40 -1.34 1.77 2.44
N VAL A 41 -1.58 1.65 3.74
CA VAL A 41 -2.05 0.40 4.36
C VAL A 41 -3.57 0.35 4.27
N ALA A 42 -4.06 -0.54 3.42
CA ALA A 42 -5.48 -0.68 3.11
C ALA A 42 -5.99 -2.03 3.59
N LEU A 43 -5.98 -2.24 4.90
CA LEU A 43 -6.46 -3.48 5.50
C LEU A 43 -7.93 -3.33 5.88
N LYS A 44 -8.68 -4.43 5.79
CA LYS A 44 -10.10 -4.44 6.09
C LYS A 44 -10.33 -4.22 7.59
N GLY A 45 -11.19 -3.25 7.91
CA GLY A 45 -11.60 -2.97 9.28
C GLY A 45 -12.96 -3.57 9.60
N GLU A 46 -13.39 -3.41 10.85
CA GLU A 46 -14.69 -3.94 11.29
C GLU A 46 -15.88 -3.17 10.73
N ARG A 47 -15.72 -1.86 10.56
CA ARG A 47 -16.82 -0.97 10.16
C ARG A 47 -16.74 -0.52 8.72
N PHE A 48 -15.59 -0.66 8.11
CA PHE A 48 -15.37 -0.24 6.74
C PHE A 48 -14.25 -1.08 6.15
N ASP A 49 -14.21 -1.11 4.85
CA ASP A 49 -13.17 -1.78 4.12
C ASP A 49 -12.21 -0.73 3.58
N ALA A 50 -11.00 -0.68 4.12
CA ALA A 50 -10.01 0.30 3.70
C ALA A 50 -9.62 0.13 2.23
N HIS A 51 -9.93 -1.01 1.62
CA HIS A 51 -9.73 -1.21 0.19
C HIS A 51 -10.52 -0.19 -0.64
N ASP A 52 -11.67 0.27 -0.12
CA ASP A 52 -12.48 1.27 -0.81
C ASP A 52 -11.75 2.62 -0.96
N PHE A 53 -10.71 2.82 -0.16
CA PHE A 53 -9.92 4.06 -0.21
C PHE A 53 -8.68 3.94 -1.11
N ALA A 54 -8.44 2.78 -1.71
CA ALA A 54 -7.25 2.59 -2.55
C ALA A 54 -7.20 3.56 -3.73
N GLU A 55 -8.33 3.83 -4.36
CA GLU A 55 -8.40 4.78 -5.46
C GLU A 55 -8.08 6.21 -5.00
N GLN A 56 -8.52 6.57 -3.79
CA GLN A 56 -8.20 7.87 -3.21
C GLN A 56 -6.69 7.98 -2.92
N ALA A 57 -6.10 6.92 -2.40
CA ALA A 57 -4.66 6.89 -2.13
C ALA A 57 -3.87 7.02 -3.43
N LYS A 58 -4.29 6.33 -4.49
CA LYS A 58 -3.67 6.43 -5.80
C LYS A 58 -3.74 7.86 -6.32
N ALA A 59 -4.90 8.49 -6.23
CA ALA A 59 -5.09 9.88 -6.68
C ALA A 59 -4.24 10.85 -5.89
N ALA A 60 -3.96 10.56 -4.62
CA ALA A 60 -3.13 11.40 -3.75
C ALA A 60 -1.63 11.18 -3.97
N GLY A 61 -1.23 10.16 -4.74
CA GLY A 61 0.16 9.94 -5.09
C GLY A 61 0.85 8.77 -4.41
N ALA A 62 0.08 7.88 -3.77
CA ALA A 62 0.67 6.69 -3.14
C ALA A 62 1.49 5.90 -4.14
N GLY A 63 2.63 5.37 -3.69
CA GLY A 63 3.51 4.57 -4.55
C GLY A 63 3.18 3.08 -4.52
N ALA A 64 2.53 2.60 -3.46
CA ALA A 64 2.19 1.19 -3.31
C ALA A 64 1.10 1.01 -2.27
N LEU A 65 0.55 -0.20 -2.19
CA LEU A 65 -0.51 -0.56 -1.26
C LEU A 65 -0.12 -1.81 -0.47
N LEU A 66 -0.54 -1.86 0.79
CA LEU A 66 -0.53 -3.08 1.59
C LEU A 66 -1.99 -3.48 1.80
N VAL A 67 -2.38 -4.66 1.32
CA VAL A 67 -3.77 -5.06 1.23
C VAL A 67 -3.98 -6.48 1.75
N SER A 68 -5.21 -6.85 2.09
CA SER A 68 -5.54 -8.21 2.52
C SER A 68 -6.11 -9.05 1.39
N ARG A 69 -6.32 -8.46 0.21
CA ARG A 69 -6.73 -9.18 -1.00
C ARG A 69 -6.26 -8.41 -2.22
N PRO A 70 -6.04 -9.05 -3.36
CA PRO A 70 -5.65 -8.34 -4.57
C PRO A 70 -6.71 -7.33 -4.99
N LEU A 71 -6.27 -6.13 -5.36
CA LEU A 71 -7.15 -5.08 -5.84
C LEU A 71 -6.91 -4.82 -7.33
N ALA A 72 -7.96 -4.48 -8.04
CA ALA A 72 -7.88 -4.06 -9.44
C ALA A 72 -7.38 -2.63 -9.51
N CYS A 73 -6.08 -2.43 -9.28
CA CYS A 73 -5.47 -1.12 -9.20
C CYS A 73 -4.12 -1.16 -9.90
N ASP A 74 -3.72 -0.05 -10.50
CA ASP A 74 -2.46 0.03 -11.23
C ASP A 74 -1.24 0.10 -10.32
N LEU A 75 -1.43 0.37 -9.02
CA LEU A 75 -0.33 0.47 -8.09
C LEU A 75 0.22 -0.91 -7.72
N PRO A 76 1.55 -1.01 -7.50
CA PRO A 76 2.11 -2.22 -6.90
C PRO A 76 1.47 -2.46 -5.53
N GLN A 77 1.30 -3.72 -5.16
CA GLN A 77 0.67 -4.07 -3.90
C GLN A 77 1.29 -5.30 -3.27
N VAL A 78 1.25 -5.35 -1.95
CA VAL A 78 1.61 -6.54 -1.17
C VAL A 78 0.34 -7.08 -0.53
N ILE A 79 0.06 -8.36 -0.78
CA ILE A 79 -1.13 -9.04 -0.25
C ILE A 79 -0.69 -9.87 0.96
N VAL A 80 -1.29 -9.61 2.08
CA VAL A 80 -0.99 -10.31 3.33
C VAL A 80 -2.16 -11.14 3.84
#